data_a8c458a5a6f9abf1806c117008e020f5
#
_entry.id   a8c458a5a6f9abf1806c117008e020f5
#
_cell.length_a   1.000
_cell.length_b   1.000
_cell.length_c   1.000
_cell.angle_alpha   90.00
_cell.angle_beta   90.00
_cell.angle_gamma   90.00
#
_symmetry.space_group_name_H-M   'P 1'
#
loop_
_entity.id
_entity.type
_entity.pdbx_description
1 polymer ?
#
loop_
_entity_poly.entity_id
_entity_poly.type
_entity_poly.pdbx_seq_one_letter_code
_entity_poly.pdbx_strand_id
1 'polypeptide(L)'
;QLGIEKICSIEHNNAPTIWAAEGERLDEFIALYGDRYSFVEDVPSFDYVYPTEALSNLVGKKYQSKRNHISAFTRKHDWSYKCLDGSNISLIRECMEEWYADTPYCESLCKEKQGIEYILDKYDQMDIKGGCVIVGGKCVAFTFGVAINTDIFDICIEKALPDYPEAYSVI
;
A
#
# COMPACT_ATOMS: atom_id res chain seq x y z
N GLN A 1 -20.27 -4.75 -22.55
CA GLN A 1 -20.05 -5.88 -23.47
C GLN A 1 -18.99 -5.53 -24.52
N LEU A 2 -19.15 -4.47 -25.27
CA LEU A 2 -18.19 -3.99 -26.29
C LEU A 2 -16.75 -3.73 -25.77
N GLY A 3 -16.59 -3.40 -24.49
CA GLY A 3 -15.26 -3.08 -23.91
C GLY A 3 -14.38 -4.33 -23.75
N ILE A 4 -14.91 -5.39 -23.16
CA ILE A 4 -14.17 -6.64 -22.92
C ILE A 4 -13.85 -7.33 -24.25
N GLU A 5 -14.82 -7.45 -25.15
CA GLU A 5 -14.63 -8.04 -26.47
C GLU A 5 -13.57 -7.28 -27.28
N LYS A 6 -13.53 -5.96 -27.16
CA LYS A 6 -12.50 -5.13 -27.80
C LYS A 6 -11.11 -5.35 -27.20
N ILE A 7 -10.99 -5.43 -25.87
CA ILE A 7 -9.71 -5.74 -25.20
C ILE A 7 -9.23 -7.13 -25.61
N CYS A 8 -10.07 -8.14 -25.55
CA CYS A 8 -9.74 -9.50 -25.99
C CYS A 8 -9.22 -9.54 -27.43
N SER A 9 -9.84 -8.76 -28.35
CA SER A 9 -9.41 -8.72 -29.74
C SER A 9 -8.07 -8.01 -29.94
N ILE A 10 -7.74 -6.98 -29.14
CA ILE A 10 -6.48 -6.25 -29.20
C ILE A 10 -5.34 -7.11 -28.63
N GLU A 11 -5.59 -7.79 -27.50
CA GLU A 11 -4.57 -8.58 -26.82
C GLU A 11 -4.51 -10.04 -27.29
N HIS A 12 -5.32 -10.43 -28.27
CA HIS A 12 -5.45 -11.82 -28.73
C HIS A 12 -5.74 -12.82 -27.59
N ASN A 13 -6.39 -12.34 -26.52
CA ASN A 13 -6.74 -13.13 -25.35
C ASN A 13 -8.23 -13.51 -25.37
N ASN A 14 -8.51 -14.78 -25.59
CA ASN A 14 -9.88 -15.29 -25.64
C ASN A 14 -10.46 -15.67 -24.29
N ALA A 15 -9.65 -15.60 -23.21
CA ALA A 15 -10.04 -15.95 -21.85
C ALA A 15 -9.48 -14.92 -20.84
N PRO A 16 -10.00 -13.68 -20.86
CA PRO A 16 -9.50 -12.64 -19.97
C PRO A 16 -9.83 -12.94 -18.51
N THR A 17 -8.88 -12.66 -17.61
CA THR A 17 -9.10 -12.65 -16.17
C THR A 17 -9.35 -11.21 -15.73
N ILE A 18 -10.43 -11.00 -14.99
CA ILE A 18 -10.77 -9.69 -14.41
C ILE A 18 -10.57 -9.81 -12.90
N TRP A 19 -9.74 -8.93 -12.36
CA TRP A 19 -9.43 -8.87 -10.94
C TRP A 19 -10.23 -7.75 -10.26
N ALA A 20 -10.47 -7.90 -8.96
CA ALA A 20 -11.08 -6.89 -8.11
C ALA A 20 -12.51 -6.49 -8.52
N ALA A 21 -13.34 -7.47 -8.88
CA ALA A 21 -14.78 -7.27 -8.99
C ALA A 21 -15.43 -7.57 -7.64
N GLU A 22 -16.09 -6.58 -7.04
CA GLU A 22 -16.74 -6.71 -5.72
C GLU A 22 -18.07 -5.96 -5.63
N GLY A 23 -18.88 -6.29 -4.61
CA GLY A 23 -20.14 -5.63 -4.31
C GLY A 23 -21.10 -5.59 -5.50
N GLU A 24 -21.77 -4.46 -5.69
CA GLU A 24 -22.76 -4.27 -6.78
C GLU A 24 -22.17 -4.52 -8.18
N ARG A 25 -20.89 -4.22 -8.38
CA ARG A 25 -20.21 -4.47 -9.67
C ARG A 25 -20.07 -5.96 -9.95
N LEU A 26 -19.82 -6.78 -8.93
CA LEU A 26 -19.78 -8.24 -9.07
C LEU A 26 -21.17 -8.77 -9.44
N ASP A 27 -22.23 -8.29 -8.79
CA ASP A 27 -23.61 -8.68 -9.07
C ASP A 27 -24.02 -8.32 -10.50
N GLU A 28 -23.67 -7.12 -10.97
CA GLU A 28 -23.87 -6.72 -12.36
C GLU A 28 -23.11 -7.63 -13.35
N PHE A 29 -21.85 -7.97 -13.02
CA PHE A 29 -21.04 -8.88 -13.83
C PHE A 29 -21.64 -10.27 -13.91
N ILE A 30 -22.09 -10.82 -12.79
CA ILE A 30 -22.78 -12.12 -12.71
C ILE A 30 -24.07 -12.09 -13.54
N ALA A 31 -24.86 -11.02 -13.42
CA ALA A 31 -26.10 -10.87 -14.17
C ALA A 31 -25.87 -10.80 -15.69
N LEU A 32 -24.79 -10.15 -16.13
CA LEU A 32 -24.49 -9.97 -17.55
C LEU A 32 -23.73 -11.14 -18.19
N TYR A 33 -22.92 -11.85 -17.42
CA TYR A 33 -21.92 -12.78 -17.94
C TYR A 33 -21.86 -14.13 -17.20
N GLY A 34 -22.76 -14.39 -16.25
CA GLY A 34 -22.72 -15.57 -15.39
C GLY A 34 -22.56 -16.90 -16.11
N ASP A 35 -23.15 -17.02 -17.31
CA ASP A 35 -23.04 -18.24 -18.15
C ASP A 35 -21.71 -18.33 -18.93
N ARG A 36 -20.92 -17.26 -18.96
CA ARG A 36 -19.71 -17.15 -19.80
C ARG A 36 -18.42 -17.14 -18.99
N TYR A 37 -18.46 -16.83 -17.69
CA TYR A 37 -17.30 -16.71 -16.81
C TYR A 37 -17.50 -17.51 -15.53
N SER A 38 -16.41 -18.03 -15.00
CA SER A 38 -16.35 -18.55 -13.64
C SER A 38 -15.93 -17.46 -12.68
N PHE A 39 -16.54 -17.42 -11.50
CA PHE A 39 -16.22 -16.46 -10.43
C PHE A 39 -15.54 -17.22 -9.31
N VAL A 40 -14.39 -16.71 -8.89
CA VAL A 40 -13.58 -17.32 -7.82
C VAL A 40 -13.28 -16.25 -6.80
N GLU A 41 -13.57 -16.52 -5.53
CA GLU A 41 -13.21 -15.66 -4.42
C GLU A 41 -11.70 -15.81 -4.15
N ASP A 42 -10.98 -14.69 -4.20
CA ASP A 42 -9.52 -14.64 -3.93
C ASP A 42 -9.26 -14.07 -2.54
N VAL A 43 -9.57 -14.86 -1.52
CA VAL A 43 -9.40 -14.47 -0.11
C VAL A 43 -7.98 -13.97 0.24
N PRO A 44 -6.88 -14.52 -0.31
CA PRO A 44 -5.54 -13.98 -0.08
C PRO A 44 -5.33 -12.54 -0.52
N SER A 45 -6.14 -12.05 -1.46
CA SER A 45 -6.07 -10.67 -1.98
C SER A 45 -7.00 -9.69 -1.26
N PHE A 46 -7.68 -10.13 -0.20
CA PHE A 46 -8.57 -9.24 0.57
C PHE A 46 -7.78 -8.26 1.42
N ASP A 47 -8.18 -6.99 1.37
CA ASP A 47 -7.60 -5.95 2.18
C ASP A 47 -8.06 -6.01 3.65
N TYR A 48 -7.16 -5.59 4.53
CA TYR A 48 -7.48 -5.43 5.95
C TYR A 48 -8.11 -4.07 6.20
N VAL A 49 -9.38 -4.05 6.60
CA VAL A 49 -10.09 -2.81 6.92
C VAL A 49 -10.07 -2.53 8.42
N TYR A 50 -9.63 -1.33 8.78
CA TYR A 50 -9.56 -0.88 10.17
C TYR A 50 -10.29 0.46 10.36
N PRO A 51 -11.11 0.61 11.41
CA PRO A 51 -11.59 1.93 11.81
C PRO A 51 -10.41 2.84 12.17
N THR A 52 -10.36 4.04 11.61
CA THR A 52 -9.27 5.01 11.85
C THR A 52 -9.11 5.29 13.36
N GLU A 53 -10.22 5.45 14.10
CA GLU A 53 -10.18 5.64 15.55
C GLU A 53 -9.49 4.48 16.28
N ALA A 54 -9.68 3.24 15.82
CA ALA A 54 -9.08 2.07 16.44
C ALA A 54 -7.55 2.05 16.26
N LEU A 55 -7.04 2.47 15.09
CA LEU A 55 -5.61 2.58 14.83
C LEU A 55 -4.99 3.79 15.54
N SER A 56 -5.70 4.92 15.58
CA SER A 56 -5.21 6.14 16.25
C SER A 56 -5.06 5.97 17.76
N ASN A 57 -6.00 5.28 18.40
CA ASN A 57 -6.03 5.11 19.85
C ASN A 57 -5.38 3.82 20.34
N LEU A 58 -5.31 2.78 19.49
CA LEU A 58 -4.75 1.45 19.77
C LEU A 58 -5.31 0.83 21.07
N VAL A 59 -6.59 1.07 21.40
CA VAL A 59 -7.22 0.60 22.64
C VAL A 59 -7.52 -0.89 22.58
N GLY A 60 -7.30 -1.57 23.70
CA GLY A 60 -7.66 -2.97 23.89
C GLY A 60 -6.49 -3.94 23.68
N LYS A 61 -6.77 -5.21 24.06
CA LYS A 61 -5.75 -6.28 24.09
C LYS A 61 -5.21 -6.61 22.71
N LYS A 62 -6.03 -6.52 21.66
CA LYS A 62 -5.63 -6.82 20.28
C LYS A 62 -4.51 -5.93 19.74
N TYR A 63 -4.38 -4.71 20.26
CA TYR A 63 -3.34 -3.75 19.87
C TYR A 63 -2.14 -3.70 20.85
N GLN A 64 -2.06 -4.59 21.83
CA GLN A 64 -0.97 -4.59 22.81
C GLN A 64 0.41 -4.70 22.15
N SER A 65 0.55 -5.55 21.14
CA SER A 65 1.81 -5.72 20.41
C SER A 65 2.23 -4.42 19.72
N LYS A 66 1.31 -3.74 19.01
CA LYS A 66 1.59 -2.46 18.36
C LYS A 66 2.05 -1.40 19.38
N ARG A 67 1.33 -1.25 20.50
CA ARG A 67 1.76 -0.32 21.59
C ARG A 67 3.15 -0.66 22.13
N ASN A 68 3.47 -1.95 22.28
CA ASN A 68 4.78 -2.38 22.76
C ASN A 68 5.89 -2.03 21.76
N HIS A 69 5.66 -2.23 20.45
CA HIS A 69 6.61 -1.86 19.40
C HIS A 69 6.84 -0.34 19.38
N ILE A 70 5.77 0.46 19.39
CA ILE A 70 5.87 1.93 19.43
C ILE A 70 6.66 2.38 20.67
N SER A 71 6.34 1.82 21.85
CA SER A 71 7.04 2.13 23.09
C SER A 71 8.52 1.72 23.05
N ALA A 72 8.84 0.57 22.46
CA ALA A 72 10.21 0.11 22.31
C ALA A 72 10.99 1.02 21.37
N PHE A 73 10.41 1.36 20.21
CA PHE A 73 11.01 2.27 19.24
C PHE A 73 11.29 3.64 19.84
N THR A 74 10.28 4.24 20.51
CA THR A 74 10.39 5.56 21.16
C THR A 74 11.45 5.61 22.26
N ARG A 75 11.67 4.51 23.00
CA ARG A 75 12.75 4.47 24.00
C ARG A 75 14.15 4.31 23.40
N LYS A 76 14.23 3.71 22.21
CA LYS A 76 15.48 3.32 21.55
C LYS A 76 16.02 4.39 20.63
N HIS A 77 15.13 5.21 20.07
CA HIS A 77 15.48 6.16 19.03
C HIS A 77 14.92 7.56 19.34
N ASP A 78 15.72 8.58 19.06
CA ASP A 78 15.24 9.95 18.91
C ASP A 78 14.70 10.07 17.47
N TRP A 79 13.39 10.15 17.33
CA TRP A 79 12.73 10.08 16.04
C TRP A 79 11.69 11.19 15.85
N SER A 80 11.36 11.43 14.59
CA SER A 80 10.28 12.33 14.21
C SER A 80 9.51 11.78 13.02
N TYR A 81 8.22 12.13 12.94
CA TYR A 81 7.41 11.89 11.76
C TYR A 81 7.36 13.15 10.90
N LYS A 82 7.48 12.98 9.59
CA LYS A 82 7.30 14.06 8.62
C LYS A 82 6.26 13.65 7.58
N CYS A 83 5.28 14.54 7.33
CA CYS A 83 4.37 14.35 6.21
C CYS A 83 5.14 14.36 4.89
N LEU A 84 4.64 13.60 3.91
CA LEU A 84 5.21 13.58 2.56
C LEU A 84 5.13 14.99 1.93
N ASP A 85 6.27 15.51 1.57
CA ASP A 85 6.45 16.76 0.81
C ASP A 85 7.74 16.73 -0.02
N GLY A 86 7.95 17.75 -0.85
CA GLY A 86 9.14 17.84 -1.71
C GLY A 86 10.47 17.83 -0.97
N SER A 87 10.50 18.20 0.31
CA SER A 87 11.73 18.28 1.09
C SER A 87 12.21 16.89 1.58
N ASN A 88 11.35 15.89 1.63
CA ASN A 88 11.69 14.56 2.15
C ASN A 88 11.63 13.42 1.12
N ILE A 89 11.29 13.70 -0.12
CA ILE A 89 11.28 12.70 -1.21
C ILE A 89 12.63 12.03 -1.40
N SER A 90 13.73 12.81 -1.34
CA SER A 90 15.07 12.22 -1.47
C SER A 90 15.38 11.23 -0.36
N LEU A 91 14.99 11.54 0.88
CA LEU A 91 15.16 10.64 2.03
C LEU A 91 14.32 9.37 1.89
N ILE A 92 13.10 9.49 1.34
CA ILE A 92 12.25 8.33 1.07
C ILE A 92 12.88 7.46 -0.03
N ARG A 93 13.44 8.04 -1.09
CA ARG A 93 14.14 7.29 -2.14
C ARG A 93 15.35 6.54 -1.57
N GLU A 94 16.16 7.18 -0.73
CA GLU A 94 17.30 6.53 -0.08
C GLU A 94 16.85 5.34 0.78
N CYS A 95 15.79 5.50 1.56
CA CYS A 95 15.19 4.43 2.36
C CYS A 95 14.66 3.28 1.48
N MET A 96 13.97 3.61 0.39
CA MET A 96 13.47 2.66 -0.58
C MET A 96 14.61 1.85 -1.21
N GLU A 97 15.66 2.52 -1.71
CA GLU A 97 16.82 1.86 -2.32
C GLU A 97 17.49 0.88 -1.35
N GLU A 98 17.69 1.30 -0.09
CA GLU A 98 18.27 0.45 0.95
C GLU A 98 17.38 -0.76 1.24
N TRP A 99 16.07 -0.56 1.35
CA TRP A 99 15.12 -1.66 1.57
C TRP A 99 15.16 -2.70 0.45
N TYR A 100 15.19 -2.26 -0.81
CA TYR A 100 15.25 -3.17 -1.97
C TYR A 100 16.63 -3.83 -2.14
N ALA A 101 17.73 -3.17 -1.72
CA ALA A 101 19.06 -3.76 -1.77
C ALA A 101 19.20 -5.00 -0.86
N ASP A 102 18.52 -4.99 0.29
CA ASP A 102 18.52 -6.10 1.25
C ASP A 102 17.46 -7.17 0.95
N THR A 103 16.58 -6.94 -0.02
CA THR A 103 15.48 -7.85 -0.34
C THR A 103 15.84 -8.74 -1.55
N PRO A 104 15.66 -10.07 -1.46
CA PRO A 104 15.92 -10.95 -2.59
C PRO A 104 15.12 -10.56 -3.83
N TYR A 105 15.76 -10.67 -5.00
CA TYR A 105 15.14 -10.33 -6.27
C TYR A 105 13.84 -11.10 -6.52
N CYS A 106 12.79 -10.37 -6.93
CA CYS A 106 11.52 -10.91 -7.40
C CYS A 106 10.94 -9.94 -8.45
N GLU A 107 10.35 -10.47 -9.52
CA GLU A 107 9.78 -9.65 -10.61
C GLU A 107 8.68 -8.70 -10.10
N SER A 108 7.82 -9.17 -9.19
CA SER A 108 6.77 -8.34 -8.60
C SER A 108 7.33 -7.16 -7.79
N LEU A 109 8.41 -7.37 -7.04
CA LEU A 109 9.11 -6.31 -6.30
C LEU A 109 9.77 -5.29 -7.23
N CYS A 110 10.28 -5.72 -8.39
CA CYS A 110 10.79 -4.78 -9.39
C CYS A 110 9.69 -3.88 -9.94
N LYS A 111 8.51 -4.43 -10.21
CA LYS A 111 7.34 -3.68 -10.66
C LYS A 111 6.83 -2.74 -9.58
N GLU A 112 6.78 -3.20 -8.33
CA GLU A 112 6.44 -2.37 -7.17
C GLU A 112 7.41 -1.18 -7.04
N LYS A 113 8.73 -1.44 -7.10
CA LYS A 113 9.75 -0.39 -7.04
C LYS A 113 9.56 0.66 -8.14
N GLN A 114 9.32 0.24 -9.38
CA GLN A 114 9.05 1.14 -10.49
C GLN A 114 7.79 1.98 -10.26
N GLY A 115 6.74 1.37 -9.69
CA GLY A 115 5.51 2.07 -9.31
C GLY A 115 5.77 3.14 -8.25
N ILE A 116 6.55 2.81 -7.20
CA ILE A 116 6.93 3.76 -6.15
C ILE A 116 7.74 4.92 -6.74
N GLU A 117 8.73 4.63 -7.59
CA GLU A 117 9.52 5.66 -8.27
C GLU A 117 8.66 6.62 -9.08
N TYR A 118 7.73 6.07 -9.87
CA TYR A 118 6.79 6.88 -10.64
C TYR A 118 5.93 7.78 -9.75
N ILE A 119 5.45 7.25 -8.63
CA ILE A 119 4.66 8.00 -7.65
C ILE A 119 5.49 9.15 -7.05
N LEU A 120 6.74 8.88 -6.64
CA LEU A 120 7.62 9.90 -6.07
C LEU A 120 8.03 10.97 -7.09
N ASP A 121 8.11 10.62 -8.39
CA ASP A 121 8.35 11.58 -9.47
C ASP A 121 7.16 12.51 -9.74
N LYS A 122 5.96 12.06 -9.42
CA LYS A 122 4.70 12.73 -9.76
C LYS A 122 3.87 13.12 -8.54
N TYR A 123 4.43 13.05 -7.32
CA TYR A 123 3.68 13.23 -6.08
C TYR A 123 2.92 14.55 -6.02
N ASP A 124 3.48 15.63 -6.60
CA ASP A 124 2.88 16.97 -6.66
C ASP A 124 1.69 17.06 -7.62
N GLN A 125 1.55 16.09 -8.51
CA GLN A 125 0.47 15.99 -9.51
C GLN A 125 -0.61 14.97 -9.10
N MET A 126 -0.40 14.26 -7.98
CA MET A 126 -1.27 13.20 -7.49
C MET A 126 -1.79 13.54 -6.09
N ASP A 127 -3.05 13.20 -5.80
CA ASP A 127 -3.61 13.39 -4.45
C ASP A 127 -3.18 12.25 -3.50
N ILE A 128 -1.88 12.20 -3.24
CA ILE A 128 -1.25 11.21 -2.37
C ILE A 128 -1.00 11.83 -1.01
N LYS A 129 -1.30 11.08 0.06
CA LYS A 129 -0.96 11.43 1.42
C LYS A 129 -0.03 10.36 2.00
N GLY A 130 0.85 10.78 2.88
CA GLY A 130 1.76 9.85 3.53
C GLY A 130 2.79 10.57 4.34
N GLY A 131 3.85 9.86 4.68
CA GLY A 131 4.96 10.44 5.41
C GLY A 131 6.06 9.43 5.69
N CYS A 132 7.02 9.87 6.48
CA CYS A 132 8.17 9.07 6.83
C CYS A 132 8.60 9.27 8.29
N VAL A 133 9.21 8.23 8.83
CA VAL A 133 9.85 8.22 10.13
C VAL A 133 11.33 8.49 9.96
N ILE A 134 11.83 9.51 10.65
CA ILE A 134 13.22 9.95 10.59
C ILE A 134 13.91 9.62 11.92
N VAL A 135 15.07 8.98 11.85
CA VAL A 135 15.97 8.70 12.98
C VAL A 135 17.37 9.20 12.61
N GLY A 136 17.94 10.10 13.40
CA GLY A 136 19.29 10.61 13.15
C GLY A 136 19.46 11.30 11.78
N GLY A 137 18.38 11.87 11.22
CA GLY A 137 18.38 12.51 9.90
C GLY A 137 18.14 11.54 8.73
N LYS A 138 18.04 10.24 8.98
CA LYS A 138 17.79 9.18 7.98
C LYS A 138 16.32 8.77 7.99
N CYS A 139 15.72 8.58 6.83
CA CYS A 139 14.42 7.94 6.71
C CYS A 139 14.57 6.43 6.99
N VAL A 140 13.84 5.92 7.97
CA VAL A 140 13.88 4.51 8.36
C VAL A 140 12.59 3.75 8.07
N ALA A 141 11.51 4.48 7.83
CA ALA A 141 10.25 3.93 7.34
C ALA A 141 9.46 5.01 6.60
N PHE A 142 8.65 4.59 5.64
CA PHE A 142 7.74 5.48 4.92
C PHE A 142 6.45 4.76 4.54
N THR A 143 5.41 5.56 4.37
CA THR A 143 4.11 5.11 3.89
C THR A 143 3.47 6.16 3.01
N PHE A 144 2.66 5.73 2.06
CA PHE A 144 1.73 6.60 1.36
C PHE A 144 0.53 5.84 0.82
N GLY A 145 -0.54 6.58 0.59
CA GLY A 145 -1.81 6.06 0.13
C GLY A 145 -2.66 7.14 -0.49
N VAL A 146 -3.87 6.77 -0.84
CA VAL A 146 -4.85 7.62 -1.51
C VAL A 146 -6.23 7.50 -0.86
N ALA A 147 -7.02 8.57 -0.91
CA ALA A 147 -8.42 8.48 -0.56
C ALA A 147 -9.18 7.77 -1.69
N ILE A 148 -9.82 6.63 -1.39
CA ILE A 148 -10.74 5.99 -2.33
C ILE A 148 -12.04 6.80 -2.42
N ASN A 149 -12.49 7.31 -1.28
CA ASN A 149 -13.66 8.20 -1.15
C ASN A 149 -13.55 9.02 0.14
N THR A 150 -14.63 9.68 0.56
CA THR A 150 -14.67 10.51 1.78
C THR A 150 -14.44 9.74 3.07
N ASP A 151 -14.68 8.43 3.09
CA ASP A 151 -14.71 7.61 4.29
C ASP A 151 -13.60 6.56 4.34
N ILE A 152 -12.99 6.26 3.19
CA ILE A 152 -11.99 5.20 3.05
C ILE A 152 -10.68 5.78 2.50
N PHE A 153 -9.60 5.50 3.22
CA PHE A 153 -8.23 5.77 2.81
C PHE A 153 -7.49 4.44 2.64
N ASP A 154 -6.90 4.25 1.46
CA ASP A 154 -6.11 3.06 1.14
C ASP A 154 -4.62 3.32 1.36
N ILE A 155 -3.96 2.47 2.13
CA ILE A 155 -2.50 2.47 2.31
C ILE A 155 -1.90 1.62 1.20
N CYS A 156 -1.41 2.27 0.15
CA CYS A 156 -0.85 1.60 -1.01
C CYS A 156 0.54 1.01 -0.73
N ILE A 157 1.36 1.71 0.03
CA ILE A 157 2.76 1.33 0.31
C ILE A 157 3.10 1.61 1.77
N GLU A 158 3.75 0.63 2.41
CA GLU A 158 4.35 0.77 3.72
C GLU A 158 5.67 -0.02 3.75
N LYS A 159 6.78 0.64 4.03
CA LYS A 159 8.12 0.05 4.11
C LYS A 159 8.85 0.54 5.35
N ALA A 160 9.57 -0.37 6.00
CA ALA A 160 10.52 -0.03 7.07
C ALA A 160 11.81 -0.81 6.87
N LEU A 161 12.95 -0.19 7.16
CA LEU A 161 14.26 -0.84 7.06
C LEU A 161 14.36 -2.02 8.03
N PRO A 162 15.01 -3.13 7.66
CA PRO A 162 15.15 -4.33 8.49
C PRO A 162 15.75 -4.06 9.88
N ASP A 163 16.63 -3.08 10.00
CA ASP A 163 17.24 -2.67 11.28
C ASP A 163 16.27 -1.96 12.23
N TYR A 164 15.08 -1.59 11.72
CA TYR A 164 14.04 -0.86 12.44
C TYR A 164 12.68 -1.57 12.37
N PRO A 165 12.58 -2.85 12.76
CA PRO A 165 11.36 -3.64 12.56
C PRO A 165 10.14 -3.10 13.31
N GLU A 166 10.35 -2.40 14.44
CA GLU A 166 9.28 -1.76 15.18
C GLU A 166 8.68 -0.55 14.45
N ALA A 167 9.40 0.03 13.46
CA ALA A 167 8.96 1.20 12.71
C ALA A 167 7.68 0.96 11.90
N TYR A 168 7.39 -0.29 11.49
CA TYR A 168 6.08 -0.67 10.93
C TYR A 168 4.87 -0.43 11.85
N SER A 169 5.10 -0.26 13.14
CA SER A 169 4.02 0.11 14.07
C SER A 169 3.97 1.60 14.37
N VAL A 170 4.99 2.34 13.92
CA VAL A 170 5.15 3.79 14.17
C VAL A 170 4.68 4.60 12.97
N ILE A 171 4.89 4.06 11.76
CA ILE A 171 4.54 4.71 10.49
C ILE A 171 3.03 4.66 10.13
#